data_f0b3230c8e436d049b20371e9ff9fdc2
#
_entry.id   f0b3230c8e436d049b20371e9ff9fdc2
#
_cell.length_a   1.000
_cell.length_b   1.000
_cell.length_c   1.000
_cell.angle_alpha   90.00
_cell.angle_beta   90.00
_cell.angle_gamma   90.00
#
_symmetry.space_group_name_H-M   'P 1'
#
loop_
_entity.id
_entity.type
_entity.pdbx_description
1 polymer ?
#
loop_
_entity_poly.entity_id
_entity_poly.type
_entity_poly.pdbx_seq_one_letter_code
_entity_poly.pdbx_strand_id
1 'polypeptide(L)'
;MSFLSASKEPTVEEQAAVYRKVFDAFPDSKVVIRTLDAGSDKPIAYANMEHEENPALGVRGLRIAWGNAAEGRGEDAPTWVMAPMVAREREAKWFAELCRERGLTPGAMIEVPAAAIMADRIMPYLDFVSIGTNDLTQYTMAADRLSPSLAYLTDPWQPAVLRLVKE
;
A
#
# COMPACT_ATOMS: atom_id res chain seq x y z
N MET A 1 6.01 -6.08 -9.00
CA MET A 1 4.71 -6.57 -9.50
C MET A 1 4.70 -8.07 -9.80
N SER A 2 5.69 -8.82 -9.37
CA SER A 2 5.89 -10.21 -9.76
C SER A 2 4.80 -11.19 -9.31
N PHE A 3 3.99 -10.83 -8.32
CA PHE A 3 3.00 -11.74 -7.76
C PHE A 3 1.54 -11.43 -8.15
N LEU A 4 1.26 -10.24 -8.70
CA LEU A 4 -0.10 -9.87 -9.11
C LEU A 4 -0.65 -10.69 -10.30
N SER A 5 0.23 -11.22 -11.14
CA SER A 5 -0.13 -12.05 -12.30
C SER A 5 0.02 -13.55 -12.06
N ALA A 6 0.31 -13.98 -10.83
CA ALA A 6 0.44 -15.39 -10.51
C ALA A 6 -0.94 -16.08 -10.55
N SER A 7 -0.98 -17.29 -11.09
CA SER A 7 -2.22 -18.09 -11.16
C SER A 7 -2.56 -18.79 -9.85
N LYS A 8 -1.59 -18.91 -8.94
CA LYS A 8 -1.74 -19.46 -7.58
C LYS A 8 -1.01 -18.56 -6.59
N GLU A 9 -1.38 -18.68 -5.32
CA GLU A 9 -0.69 -17.99 -4.23
C GLU A 9 0.78 -18.42 -4.19
N PRO A 10 1.75 -17.47 -4.27
CA PRO A 10 3.15 -17.79 -4.17
C PRO A 10 3.50 -18.23 -2.74
N THR A 11 4.30 -19.28 -2.60
CA THR A 11 4.78 -19.74 -1.29
C THR A 11 5.73 -18.71 -0.67
N VAL A 12 5.96 -18.83 0.63
CA VAL A 12 6.93 -17.99 1.36
C VAL A 12 8.32 -18.10 0.73
N GLU A 13 8.73 -19.31 0.34
CA GLU A 13 10.02 -19.59 -0.27
C GLU A 13 10.14 -18.95 -1.66
N GLU A 14 9.08 -19.00 -2.47
CA GLU A 14 9.03 -18.34 -3.78
C GLU A 14 9.13 -16.82 -3.63
N GLN A 15 8.42 -16.24 -2.66
CA GLN A 15 8.49 -14.81 -2.37
C GLN A 15 9.89 -14.42 -1.86
N ALA A 16 10.44 -15.17 -0.90
CA ALA A 16 11.77 -14.94 -0.35
C ALA A 16 12.85 -15.01 -1.43
N ALA A 17 12.75 -15.96 -2.37
CA ALA A 17 13.69 -16.09 -3.48
C ALA A 17 13.67 -14.86 -4.42
N VAL A 18 12.49 -14.29 -4.66
CA VAL A 18 12.36 -13.06 -5.46
C VAL A 18 12.95 -11.86 -4.73
N TYR A 19 12.62 -11.67 -3.46
CA TYR A 19 13.16 -10.56 -2.67
C TYR A 19 14.67 -10.65 -2.51
N ARG A 20 15.21 -11.85 -2.27
CA ARG A 20 16.67 -12.07 -2.17
C ARG A 20 17.40 -11.62 -3.44
N LYS A 21 16.89 -11.92 -4.64
CA LYS A 21 17.45 -11.43 -5.89
C LYS A 21 17.53 -9.91 -5.97
N VAL A 22 16.52 -9.22 -5.42
CA VAL A 22 16.53 -7.75 -5.36
C VAL A 22 17.57 -7.26 -4.37
N PHE A 23 17.63 -7.84 -3.17
CA PHE A 23 18.64 -7.46 -2.18
C PHE A 23 20.07 -7.70 -2.65
N ASP A 24 20.33 -8.85 -3.28
CA ASP A 24 21.63 -9.19 -3.84
C ASP A 24 22.07 -8.24 -4.96
N ALA A 25 21.10 -7.71 -5.73
CA ALA A 25 21.37 -6.74 -6.79
C ALA A 25 21.65 -5.32 -6.25
N PHE A 26 21.24 -5.02 -5.02
CA PHE A 26 21.39 -3.70 -4.39
C PHE A 26 21.93 -3.80 -2.95
N PRO A 27 23.11 -4.40 -2.74
CA PRO A 27 23.61 -4.74 -1.41
C PRO A 27 23.87 -3.51 -0.53
N ASP A 28 24.24 -2.38 -1.13
CA ASP A 28 24.57 -1.14 -0.42
C ASP A 28 23.43 -0.11 -0.49
N SER A 29 22.27 -0.50 -1.01
CA SER A 29 21.15 0.41 -1.22
C SER A 29 19.97 0.05 -0.33
N LYS A 30 19.25 1.09 0.09
CA LYS A 30 17.98 0.91 0.79
C LYS A 30 16.94 0.32 -0.16
N VAL A 31 16.36 -0.80 0.22
CA VAL A 31 15.26 -1.44 -0.52
C VAL A 31 13.96 -1.25 0.24
N VAL A 32 12.95 -0.73 -0.45
CA VAL A 32 11.60 -0.56 0.08
C VAL A 32 10.67 -1.56 -0.59
N ILE A 33 10.01 -2.39 0.19
CA ILE A 33 9.00 -3.33 -0.27
C ILE A 33 7.63 -2.78 0.09
N ARG A 34 6.80 -2.52 -0.93
CA ARG A 34 5.39 -2.21 -0.71
C ARG A 34 4.59 -3.50 -0.57
N THR A 35 3.80 -3.61 0.49
CA THR A 35 2.86 -4.71 0.64
C THR A 35 1.81 -4.69 -0.48
N LEU A 36 1.14 -5.81 -0.67
CA LEU A 36 0.21 -6.01 -1.78
C LEU A 36 -0.94 -5.00 -1.71
N ASP A 37 -1.14 -4.29 -2.82
CA ASP A 37 -2.30 -3.43 -3.04
C ASP A 37 -3.22 -4.12 -4.05
N ALA A 38 -3.91 -5.13 -3.57
CA ALA A 38 -4.93 -5.87 -4.32
C ALA A 38 -6.31 -5.53 -3.78
N GLY A 39 -7.31 -5.68 -4.60
CA GLY A 39 -8.72 -5.45 -4.32
C GLY A 39 -9.55 -5.87 -5.52
N SER A 40 -10.87 -5.71 -5.47
CA SER A 40 -11.73 -6.07 -6.59
C SER A 40 -11.46 -5.23 -7.86
N ASP A 41 -10.83 -4.06 -7.71
CA ASP A 41 -10.33 -3.22 -8.81
C ASP A 41 -9.02 -3.75 -9.43
N LYS A 42 -8.29 -4.57 -8.67
CA LYS A 42 -7.07 -5.25 -9.09
C LYS A 42 -7.11 -6.70 -8.61
N PRO A 43 -7.99 -7.53 -9.18
CA PRO A 43 -8.22 -8.89 -8.70
C PRO A 43 -6.97 -9.74 -8.87
N ILE A 44 -6.72 -10.60 -7.87
CA ILE A 44 -5.69 -11.62 -7.92
C ILE A 44 -6.35 -12.99 -8.00
N ALA A 45 -5.88 -13.83 -8.91
CA ALA A 45 -6.52 -15.10 -9.21
C ALA A 45 -6.60 -16.08 -8.01
N TYR A 46 -5.69 -15.95 -7.04
CA TYR A 46 -5.63 -16.82 -5.86
C TYR A 46 -6.24 -16.22 -4.60
N ALA A 47 -6.64 -14.94 -4.62
CA ALA A 47 -7.38 -14.34 -3.52
C ALA A 47 -8.87 -14.33 -3.90
N ASN A 48 -9.67 -15.10 -3.18
CA ASN A 48 -11.13 -15.09 -3.32
C ASN A 48 -11.66 -13.74 -2.82
N MET A 49 -11.72 -12.75 -3.70
CA MET A 49 -12.27 -11.45 -3.41
C MET A 49 -13.75 -11.44 -3.75
N GLU A 50 -14.57 -11.02 -2.81
CA GLU A 50 -15.99 -10.79 -3.08
C GLU A 50 -16.14 -9.66 -4.11
N HIS A 51 -17.18 -9.77 -4.94
CA HIS A 51 -17.53 -8.70 -5.86
C HIS A 51 -18.02 -7.47 -5.08
N GLU A 52 -17.43 -6.32 -5.37
CA GLU A 52 -17.80 -5.05 -4.76
C GLU A 52 -18.33 -4.09 -5.82
N GLU A 53 -19.40 -3.38 -5.52
CA GLU A 53 -20.01 -2.38 -6.42
C GLU A 53 -19.05 -1.21 -6.71
N ASN A 54 -18.22 -0.84 -5.73
CA ASN A 54 -17.24 0.23 -5.83
C ASN A 54 -15.84 -0.27 -5.40
N PRO A 55 -15.16 -1.09 -6.20
CA PRO A 55 -13.92 -1.76 -5.79
C PRO A 55 -12.80 -0.83 -5.36
N ALA A 56 -12.71 0.35 -5.96
CA ALA A 56 -11.69 1.35 -5.59
C ALA A 56 -11.90 1.91 -4.17
N LEU A 57 -13.12 1.88 -3.65
CA LEU A 57 -13.49 2.31 -2.30
C LEU A 57 -13.60 1.16 -1.30
N GLY A 58 -13.47 -0.07 -1.77
CA GLY A 58 -13.71 -1.30 -1.03
C GLY A 58 -12.54 -1.81 -0.20
N VAL A 59 -12.53 -3.14 -0.03
CA VAL A 59 -11.49 -3.86 0.71
C VAL A 59 -10.28 -4.06 -0.20
N ARG A 60 -9.23 -3.24 0.01
CA ARG A 60 -7.98 -3.31 -0.75
C ARG A 60 -6.78 -2.90 0.11
N GLY A 61 -5.60 -3.28 -0.32
CA GLY A 61 -4.34 -2.91 0.31
C GLY A 61 -4.28 -3.36 1.77
N LEU A 62 -3.97 -2.45 2.68
CA LEU A 62 -3.86 -2.75 4.10
C LEU A 62 -5.14 -3.31 4.73
N ARG A 63 -6.31 -3.00 4.19
CA ARG A 63 -7.59 -3.52 4.67
C ARG A 63 -7.70 -5.04 4.51
N ILE A 64 -7.12 -5.62 3.46
CA ILE A 64 -7.01 -7.07 3.27
C ILE A 64 -6.05 -7.66 4.31
N ALA A 65 -4.87 -7.06 4.47
CA ALA A 65 -3.87 -7.53 5.43
C ALA A 65 -4.38 -7.48 6.87
N TRP A 66 -5.18 -6.48 7.22
CA TRP A 66 -5.82 -6.37 8.54
C TRP A 66 -6.73 -7.55 8.85
N GLY A 67 -7.53 -8.01 7.88
CA GLY A 67 -8.40 -9.17 8.02
C GLY A 67 -7.62 -10.49 8.18
N ASN A 68 -6.46 -10.60 7.53
CA ASN A 68 -5.66 -11.83 7.45
C ASN A 68 -4.48 -11.86 8.44
N ALA A 69 -4.25 -10.81 9.22
CA ALA A 69 -3.11 -10.69 10.13
C ALA A 69 -3.09 -11.71 11.29
N ALA A 70 -4.15 -12.48 11.47
CA ALA A 70 -4.19 -13.58 12.44
C ALA A 70 -3.28 -14.78 12.06
N GLU A 71 -2.81 -14.83 10.81
CA GLU A 71 -1.96 -15.88 10.29
C GLU A 71 -0.55 -15.34 10.05
N GLY A 72 0.28 -15.37 11.11
CA GLY A 72 1.64 -14.83 11.09
C GLY A 72 2.54 -15.44 10.01
N ARG A 73 3.30 -14.57 9.30
CA ARG A 73 4.43 -15.00 8.44
C ARG A 73 5.54 -13.96 8.35
N GLY A 74 6.76 -14.43 8.53
CA GLY A 74 7.99 -14.09 7.81
C GLY A 74 9.01 -13.21 8.53
N GLU A 75 10.09 -13.86 8.93
CA GLU A 75 11.33 -13.24 9.44
C GLU A 75 12.39 -13.13 8.34
N ASP A 76 13.28 -12.15 8.51
CA ASP A 76 14.63 -11.94 7.96
C ASP A 76 14.76 -10.98 6.77
N ALA A 77 15.02 -9.70 7.10
CA ALA A 77 16.06 -8.78 6.56
C ALA A 77 15.80 -7.34 7.06
N PRO A 78 16.79 -6.44 7.14
CA PRO A 78 16.56 -5.02 7.44
C PRO A 78 15.83 -4.36 6.27
N THR A 79 14.56 -4.64 6.15
CA THR A 79 13.74 -4.29 5.00
C THR A 79 12.78 -3.19 5.41
N TRP A 80 12.72 -2.17 4.60
CA TRP A 80 11.72 -1.13 4.70
C TRP A 80 10.42 -1.63 4.06
N VAL A 81 9.36 -1.68 4.85
CA VAL A 81 8.06 -2.19 4.40
C VAL A 81 7.03 -1.09 4.43
N MET A 82 6.29 -0.93 3.35
CA MET A 82 5.34 0.15 3.16
C MET A 82 3.93 -0.37 2.97
N ALA A 83 3.00 0.11 3.81
CA ALA A 83 1.58 -0.20 3.69
C ALA A 83 0.89 0.75 2.71
N PRO A 84 0.14 0.24 1.72
CA PRO A 84 -0.75 1.04 0.91
C PRO A 84 -2.10 1.26 1.60
N MET A 85 -2.86 2.28 1.18
CA MET A 85 -4.25 2.53 1.55
C MET A 85 -4.49 2.78 3.05
N VAL A 86 -3.48 3.29 3.76
CA VAL A 86 -3.65 3.74 5.15
C VAL A 86 -4.58 4.95 5.18
N ALA A 87 -5.56 4.93 6.07
CA ALA A 87 -6.55 5.99 6.21
C ALA A 87 -6.68 6.51 7.66
N ARG A 88 -6.22 5.75 8.65
CA ARG A 88 -6.43 6.07 10.08
C ARG A 88 -5.18 5.84 10.90
N GLU A 89 -5.03 6.63 11.95
CA GLU A 89 -3.96 6.52 12.94
C GLU A 89 -3.77 5.08 13.46
N ARG A 90 -4.87 4.42 13.83
CA ARG A 90 -4.79 3.05 14.38
C ARG A 90 -4.25 2.02 13.38
N GLU A 91 -4.44 2.23 12.09
CA GLU A 91 -3.91 1.36 11.03
C GLU A 91 -2.41 1.53 10.91
N ALA A 92 -1.92 2.76 10.93
CA ALA A 92 -0.50 3.07 10.92
C ALA A 92 0.19 2.51 12.17
N LYS A 93 -0.40 2.71 13.34
CA LYS A 93 0.11 2.19 14.62
C LYS A 93 0.23 0.67 14.60
N TRP A 94 -0.86 -0.03 14.26
CA TRP A 94 -0.87 -1.49 14.17
C TRP A 94 0.18 -2.03 13.19
N PHE A 95 0.25 -1.43 11.99
CA PHE A 95 1.21 -1.86 10.98
C PHE A 95 2.66 -1.63 11.44
N ALA A 96 2.92 -0.50 12.10
CA ALA A 96 4.23 -0.18 12.64
C ALA A 96 4.65 -1.17 13.75
N GLU A 97 3.74 -1.50 14.67
CA GLU A 97 3.98 -2.50 15.71
C GLU A 97 4.31 -3.86 15.07
N LEU A 98 3.50 -4.32 14.11
CA LEU A 98 3.70 -5.57 13.39
C LEU A 98 5.07 -5.64 12.68
N CYS A 99 5.49 -4.54 12.05
CA CYS A 99 6.79 -4.45 11.40
C CYS A 99 7.94 -4.51 12.44
N ARG A 100 7.84 -3.69 13.49
CA ARG A 100 8.91 -3.60 14.51
C ARG A 100 9.11 -4.90 15.28
N GLU A 101 8.05 -5.64 15.56
CA GLU A 101 8.12 -6.99 16.15
C GLU A 101 8.95 -7.96 15.29
N ARG A 102 9.09 -7.67 14.01
CA ARG A 102 9.84 -8.48 13.02
C ARG A 102 11.15 -7.82 12.56
N GLY A 103 11.62 -6.80 13.27
CA GLY A 103 12.84 -6.08 12.91
C GLY A 103 12.75 -5.28 11.59
N LEU A 104 11.53 -5.02 11.09
CA LEU A 104 11.28 -4.29 9.86
C LEU A 104 11.06 -2.80 10.13
N THR A 105 11.43 -1.95 9.17
CA THR A 105 11.20 -0.49 9.23
C THR A 105 9.86 -0.15 8.58
N PRO A 106 8.87 0.35 9.35
CA PRO A 106 7.54 0.62 8.84
C PRO A 106 7.43 1.94 8.09
N GLY A 107 6.70 1.93 6.98
CA GLY A 107 6.28 3.12 6.26
C GLY A 107 4.85 3.00 5.74
N ALA A 108 4.30 4.08 5.21
CA ALA A 108 2.98 4.08 4.59
C ALA A 108 2.92 4.94 3.33
N MET A 109 1.97 4.62 2.47
CA MET A 109 1.57 5.51 1.39
C MET A 109 0.51 6.48 1.90
N ILE A 110 0.78 7.77 1.73
CA ILE A 110 -0.23 8.82 1.90
C ILE A 110 -0.92 8.99 0.54
N GLU A 111 -2.02 8.28 0.39
CA GLU A 111 -2.77 8.20 -0.87
C GLU A 111 -4.30 8.22 -0.68
N VAL A 112 -4.74 8.19 0.58
CA VAL A 112 -6.13 8.45 0.96
C VAL A 112 -6.20 9.86 1.50
N PRO A 113 -7.14 10.72 1.05
CA PRO A 113 -7.26 12.10 1.53
C PRO A 113 -7.35 12.21 3.07
N ALA A 114 -8.01 11.26 3.73
CA ALA A 114 -8.06 11.21 5.19
C ALA A 114 -6.67 11.07 5.82
N ALA A 115 -5.77 10.29 5.20
CA ALA A 115 -4.40 10.14 5.69
C ALA A 115 -3.58 11.43 5.51
N ALA A 116 -3.78 12.14 4.40
CA ALA A 116 -3.13 13.43 4.19
C ALA A 116 -3.56 14.46 5.23
N ILE A 117 -4.87 14.58 5.48
CA ILE A 117 -5.43 15.51 6.50
C ILE A 117 -4.95 15.16 7.91
N MET A 118 -4.75 13.89 8.20
CA MET A 118 -4.35 13.38 9.53
C MET A 118 -2.85 12.99 9.58
N ALA A 119 -2.04 13.55 8.69
CA ALA A 119 -0.62 13.18 8.57
C ALA A 119 0.15 13.40 9.89
N ASP A 120 -0.15 14.48 10.61
CA ASP A 120 0.41 14.79 11.94
C ASP A 120 0.14 13.69 12.99
N ARG A 121 -0.94 12.93 12.85
CA ARG A 121 -1.34 11.84 13.74
C ARG A 121 -0.82 10.47 13.28
N ILE A 122 -0.61 10.30 11.98
CA ILE A 122 -0.19 9.05 11.33
C ILE A 122 1.33 8.92 11.32
N MET A 123 2.03 9.97 10.91
CA MET A 123 3.49 9.96 10.73
C MET A 123 4.30 9.63 11.98
N PRO A 124 3.89 10.00 13.20
CA PRO A 124 4.65 9.64 14.41
C PRO A 124 4.85 8.14 14.66
N TYR A 125 4.04 7.28 14.02
CA TYR A 125 4.20 5.81 14.12
C TYR A 125 5.15 5.24 13.06
N LEU A 126 5.50 6.01 12.03
CA LEU A 126 6.18 5.56 10.82
C LEU A 126 7.59 6.14 10.73
N ASP A 127 8.49 5.42 10.09
CA ASP A 127 9.86 5.85 9.86
C ASP A 127 10.02 6.54 8.48
N PHE A 128 9.07 6.33 7.59
CA PHE A 128 9.00 7.00 6.29
C PHE A 128 7.59 6.98 5.71
N VAL A 129 7.34 7.88 4.77
CA VAL A 129 6.12 7.91 3.97
C VAL A 129 6.43 8.10 2.49
N SER A 130 5.50 7.71 1.64
CA SER A 130 5.50 7.99 0.21
C SER A 130 4.14 8.56 -0.17
N ILE A 131 4.11 9.53 -1.06
CA ILE A 131 2.85 10.12 -1.54
C ILE A 131 2.40 9.36 -2.78
N GLY A 132 1.24 8.71 -2.70
CA GLY A 132 0.63 7.96 -3.80
C GLY A 132 -0.30 8.86 -4.62
N THR A 133 0.26 9.65 -5.53
CA THR A 133 -0.48 10.71 -6.25
C THR A 133 -1.64 10.19 -7.08
N ASN A 134 -1.56 8.97 -7.64
CA ASN A 134 -2.63 8.41 -8.46
C ASN A 134 -3.92 8.17 -7.66
N ASP A 135 -3.80 7.45 -6.55
CA ASP A 135 -4.93 7.15 -5.68
C ASP A 135 -5.38 8.41 -4.92
N LEU A 136 -4.45 9.25 -4.46
CA LEU A 136 -4.77 10.52 -3.82
C LEU A 136 -5.61 11.43 -4.75
N THR A 137 -5.23 11.52 -6.03
CA THR A 137 -5.99 12.29 -7.02
C THR A 137 -7.38 11.67 -7.26
N GLN A 138 -7.42 10.36 -7.49
CA GLN A 138 -8.67 9.63 -7.72
C GLN A 138 -9.71 9.89 -6.62
N TYR A 139 -9.29 9.80 -5.35
CA TYR A 139 -10.20 9.98 -4.22
C TYR A 139 -10.52 11.44 -3.94
N THR A 140 -9.57 12.35 -4.13
CA THR A 140 -9.78 13.79 -3.93
C THR A 140 -10.74 14.36 -4.96
N MET A 141 -10.61 13.93 -6.21
CA MET A 141 -11.42 14.41 -7.33
C MET A 141 -12.68 13.56 -7.57
N ALA A 142 -12.88 12.48 -6.80
CA ALA A 142 -13.97 11.50 -6.98
C ALA A 142 -14.05 11.00 -8.44
N ALA A 143 -12.91 10.74 -9.07
CA ALA A 143 -12.80 10.40 -10.48
C ALA A 143 -12.06 9.08 -10.65
N ASP A 144 -12.71 8.10 -11.26
CA ASP A 144 -12.06 6.83 -11.60
C ASP A 144 -10.98 7.07 -12.67
N ARG A 145 -9.73 6.78 -12.32
CA ARG A 145 -8.57 6.91 -13.24
C ARG A 145 -8.64 5.98 -14.45
N LEU A 146 -9.46 4.94 -14.39
CA LEU A 146 -9.68 4.01 -15.51
C LEU A 146 -10.75 4.50 -16.48
N SER A 147 -11.48 5.57 -16.13
CA SER A 147 -12.49 6.18 -16.99
C SER A 147 -11.88 7.22 -17.94
N PRO A 148 -11.81 6.97 -19.26
CA PRO A 148 -11.25 7.94 -20.20
C PRO A 148 -11.99 9.28 -20.20
N SER A 149 -13.28 9.28 -19.92
CA SER A 149 -14.11 10.49 -19.86
C SER A 149 -13.76 11.40 -18.66
N LEU A 150 -13.07 10.88 -17.66
CA LEU A 150 -12.66 11.61 -16.46
C LEU A 150 -11.15 11.91 -16.42
N ALA A 151 -10.43 11.65 -17.51
CA ALA A 151 -8.97 11.82 -17.58
C ALA A 151 -8.52 13.25 -17.20
N TYR A 152 -9.31 14.26 -17.47
CA TYR A 152 -9.02 15.65 -17.11
C TYR A 152 -9.05 15.92 -15.59
N LEU A 153 -9.66 15.04 -14.79
CA LEU A 153 -9.69 15.12 -13.33
C LEU A 153 -8.56 14.33 -12.67
N THR A 154 -7.91 13.42 -13.40
CA THR A 154 -6.90 12.51 -12.83
C THR A 154 -5.47 13.05 -12.91
N ASP A 155 -5.31 14.29 -13.31
CA ASP A 155 -4.03 15.02 -13.25
C ASP A 155 -3.65 15.31 -11.79
N PRO A 156 -2.48 14.85 -11.28
CA PRO A 156 -2.06 15.09 -9.91
C PRO A 156 -1.73 16.55 -9.60
N TRP A 157 -1.66 17.43 -10.59
CA TRP A 157 -1.47 18.87 -10.42
C TRP A 157 -2.75 19.62 -10.07
N GLN A 158 -3.85 18.94 -9.82
CA GLN A 158 -5.07 19.58 -9.33
C GLN A 158 -4.78 20.37 -8.04
N PRO A 159 -5.28 21.61 -7.91
CA PRO A 159 -5.02 22.45 -6.74
C PRO A 159 -5.42 21.81 -5.41
N ALA A 160 -6.49 21.01 -5.39
CA ALA A 160 -6.95 20.28 -4.21
C ALA A 160 -5.94 19.19 -3.80
N VAL A 161 -5.37 18.45 -4.77
CA VAL A 161 -4.35 17.43 -4.52
C VAL A 161 -3.07 18.06 -4.00
N LEU A 162 -2.60 19.14 -4.64
CA LEU A 162 -1.40 19.86 -4.18
C LEU A 162 -1.57 20.42 -2.77
N ARG A 163 -2.79 20.80 -2.39
CA ARG A 163 -3.08 21.26 -1.03
C ARG A 163 -2.93 20.14 -0.01
N LEU A 164 -3.42 18.93 -0.33
CA LEU A 164 -3.25 17.75 0.53
C LEU A 164 -1.80 17.28 0.63
N VAL A 165 -1.00 17.48 -0.42
CA VAL A 165 0.44 17.16 -0.41
C VAL A 165 1.22 18.13 0.50
N LYS A 166 0.72 19.36 0.67
CA LYS A 166 1.35 20.38 1.50
C LYS A 166 1.11 20.16 3.00
N GLU A 167 -0.02 19.57 3.40
CA GLU A 167 -0.35 19.31 4.82
C GLU A 167 0.69 18.36 5.47
#